data_0058f843bfb697cb761d3751f4491f24
#
_entry.id   0058f843bfb697cb761d3751f4491f24
#
_cell.length_a   1.000
_cell.length_b   1.000
_cell.length_c   1.000
_cell.angle_alpha   90.00
_cell.angle_beta   90.00
_cell.angle_gamma   90.00
#
_symmetry.space_group_name_H-M   'P 1'
#
loop_
_entity.id
_entity.type
_entity.pdbx_description
1 polymer ?
#
loop_
_entity_poly.entity_id
_entity_poly.type
_entity_poly.pdbx_seq_one_letter_code
_entity_poly.pdbx_strand_id
1 'polypeptide(L)'
;AIKIGYRHIDTAQAYGNERGVGEGIRTCGISRDKIFITSKVAAEHKTYESAAKSIDETLNKMQLDYIDMMIIHSPQPWAMVNQSENRYLEENRQVWKAMEDAVEAGKIRTIGISNFLESDIDNILSDCKIIPAVNQILAHISNTPLNLIDYCKSKNILVEAYSPIAHGEALKNHSIKEMADRYNVSIAQLCIKYDLQLGMVVLPKTVNPDHMKSNADLDFVISDEDMEKLKNIEHIKDYGEHSRFPVFGGKL
;
A
#
# COMPACT_ATOMS: atom_id res chain seq x y z
N ALA A 1 11.62 -6.27 12.22
CA ALA A 1 10.41 -6.88 11.64
C ALA A 1 10.64 -8.37 11.36
N ILE A 2 11.62 -8.76 10.53
CA ILE A 2 11.83 -10.15 10.06
C ILE A 2 12.04 -11.12 11.23
N LYS A 3 12.82 -10.75 12.27
CA LYS A 3 13.04 -11.57 13.49
C LYS A 3 11.75 -11.80 14.29
N ILE A 4 10.76 -10.91 14.15
CA ILE A 4 9.45 -11.01 14.84
C ILE A 4 8.49 -11.92 14.04
N GLY A 5 8.74 -12.16 12.77
CA GLY A 5 7.91 -13.01 11.91
C GLY A 5 7.37 -12.36 10.66
N TYR A 6 7.57 -11.05 10.46
CA TYR A 6 7.16 -10.38 9.22
C TYR A 6 7.93 -10.96 8.02
N ARG A 7 7.22 -11.15 6.92
CA ARG A 7 7.78 -11.67 5.68
C ARG A 7 7.47 -10.78 4.47
N HIS A 8 6.46 -9.93 4.55
CA HIS A 8 6.18 -8.90 3.55
C HIS A 8 6.81 -7.58 3.98
N ILE A 9 7.64 -6.99 3.12
CA ILE A 9 8.33 -5.71 3.32
C ILE A 9 7.94 -4.78 2.18
N ASP A 10 7.28 -3.67 2.52
CA ASP A 10 6.87 -2.63 1.58
C ASP A 10 7.83 -1.45 1.63
N THR A 11 8.27 -1.00 0.47
CA THR A 11 9.06 0.21 0.27
C THR A 11 8.67 0.92 -1.02
N ALA A 12 9.40 1.95 -1.45
CA ALA A 12 9.22 2.65 -2.70
C ALA A 12 10.49 3.39 -3.13
N GLN A 13 10.64 3.63 -4.43
CA GLN A 13 11.72 4.47 -4.99
C GLN A 13 11.73 5.86 -4.33
N ALA A 14 10.54 6.45 -4.14
CA ALA A 14 10.38 7.78 -3.54
C ALA A 14 10.80 7.86 -2.06
N TYR A 15 10.93 6.74 -1.34
CA TYR A 15 11.32 6.75 0.08
C TYR A 15 12.83 6.90 0.30
N GLY A 16 13.64 6.71 -0.74
CA GLY A 16 15.09 6.87 -0.67
C GLY A 16 15.82 5.83 0.19
N ASN A 17 15.14 4.76 0.61
CA ASN A 17 15.65 3.76 1.56
C ASN A 17 15.89 2.36 0.95
N GLU A 18 15.72 2.19 -0.37
CA GLU A 18 15.81 0.88 -1.05
C GLU A 18 17.15 0.17 -0.79
N ARG A 19 18.27 0.92 -0.72
CA ARG A 19 19.59 0.34 -0.38
C ARG A 19 19.58 -0.32 1.01
N GLY A 20 19.05 0.34 2.01
CA GLY A 20 18.95 -0.17 3.38
C GLY A 20 17.99 -1.35 3.49
N VAL A 21 16.88 -1.32 2.74
CA VAL A 21 15.96 -2.46 2.65
C VAL A 21 16.66 -3.66 2.04
N GLY A 22 17.34 -3.50 0.91
CA GLY A 22 18.11 -4.57 0.26
C GLY A 22 19.18 -5.16 1.19
N GLU A 23 19.95 -4.32 1.90
CA GLU A 23 20.93 -4.78 2.88
C GLU A 23 20.26 -5.59 4.00
N GLY A 24 19.15 -5.08 4.57
CA GLY A 24 18.39 -5.78 5.59
C GLY A 24 17.90 -7.15 5.13
N ILE A 25 17.45 -7.28 3.89
CA ILE A 25 17.02 -8.56 3.31
C ILE A 25 18.21 -9.53 3.16
N ARG A 26 19.34 -9.08 2.60
CA ARG A 26 20.51 -9.95 2.37
C ARG A 26 21.16 -10.42 3.67
N THR A 27 21.03 -9.65 4.76
CA THR A 27 21.70 -9.92 6.04
C THR A 27 20.79 -10.49 7.12
N CYS A 28 19.48 -10.63 6.88
CA CYS A 28 18.52 -11.05 7.89
C CYS A 28 18.62 -12.53 8.30
N GLY A 29 19.35 -13.36 7.56
CA GLY A 29 19.50 -14.80 7.82
C GLY A 29 18.30 -15.65 7.37
N ILE A 30 17.34 -15.08 6.66
CA ILE A 30 16.20 -15.78 6.06
C ILE A 30 16.44 -15.91 4.56
N SER A 31 16.14 -17.08 3.98
CA SER A 31 16.26 -17.31 2.53
C SER A 31 15.41 -16.30 1.76
N ARG A 32 15.93 -15.78 0.64
CA ARG A 32 15.30 -14.74 -0.19
C ARG A 32 13.89 -15.12 -0.66
N ASP A 33 13.68 -16.37 -1.00
CA ASP A 33 12.40 -16.92 -1.46
C ASP A 33 11.29 -16.93 -0.38
N LYS A 34 11.65 -16.74 0.90
CA LYS A 34 10.72 -16.65 2.03
C LYS A 34 10.37 -15.22 2.42
N ILE A 35 10.87 -14.24 1.69
CA ILE A 35 10.60 -12.82 1.94
C ILE A 35 9.94 -12.24 0.70
N PHE A 36 8.80 -11.59 0.89
CA PHE A 36 8.08 -10.89 -0.15
C PHE A 36 8.41 -9.40 -0.06
N ILE A 37 8.92 -8.83 -1.14
CA ILE A 37 9.34 -7.42 -1.20
C ILE A 37 8.49 -6.70 -2.22
N THR A 38 7.85 -5.61 -1.78
CA THR A 38 7.17 -4.65 -2.64
C THR A 38 8.00 -3.37 -2.73
N SER A 39 8.23 -2.88 -3.95
CA SER A 39 8.67 -1.51 -4.22
C SER A 39 7.71 -0.84 -5.19
N LYS A 40 7.89 0.46 -5.43
CA LYS A 40 6.95 1.26 -6.23
C LYS A 40 7.71 2.09 -7.25
N VAL A 41 7.28 2.02 -8.53
CA VAL A 41 7.71 2.95 -9.57
C VAL A 41 7.23 4.35 -9.18
N ALA A 42 8.15 5.30 -9.06
CA ALA A 42 7.80 6.66 -8.66
C ALA A 42 6.74 7.27 -9.59
N ALA A 43 5.83 8.03 -9.01
CA ALA A 43 4.67 8.59 -9.72
C ALA A 43 5.06 9.52 -10.89
N GLU A 44 6.27 10.05 -10.87
CA GLU A 44 6.85 10.93 -11.88
C GLU A 44 7.31 10.20 -13.14
N HIS A 45 7.55 8.89 -13.07
CA HIS A 45 7.87 8.09 -14.26
C HIS A 45 6.58 7.87 -15.07
N LYS A 46 6.51 8.49 -16.25
CA LYS A 46 5.32 8.50 -17.13
C LYS A 46 5.63 8.06 -18.56
N THR A 47 6.79 7.44 -18.80
CA THR A 47 7.13 6.80 -20.07
C THR A 47 7.65 5.39 -19.83
N TYR A 48 7.55 4.54 -20.86
CA TYR A 48 8.07 3.18 -20.84
C TYR A 48 9.55 3.17 -20.42
N GLU A 49 10.38 3.99 -21.07
CA GLU A 49 11.84 4.02 -20.87
C GLU A 49 12.21 4.44 -19.45
N SER A 50 11.52 5.47 -18.92
CA SER A 50 11.79 5.94 -17.56
C SER A 50 11.40 4.89 -16.51
N ALA A 51 10.29 4.20 -16.71
CA ALA A 51 9.84 3.13 -15.82
C ALA A 51 10.79 1.91 -15.88
N ALA A 52 11.13 1.44 -17.09
CA ALA A 52 12.06 0.31 -17.27
C ALA A 52 13.42 0.60 -16.63
N LYS A 53 13.98 1.79 -16.86
CA LYS A 53 15.24 2.21 -16.23
C LYS A 53 15.14 2.25 -14.70
N SER A 54 14.04 2.78 -14.16
CA SER A 54 13.85 2.89 -12.71
C SER A 54 13.75 1.53 -12.02
N ILE A 55 13.19 0.52 -12.70
CA ILE A 55 13.14 -0.86 -12.20
C ILE A 55 14.57 -1.44 -12.09
N ASP A 56 15.40 -1.24 -13.09
CA ASP A 56 16.80 -1.68 -13.06
C ASP A 56 17.59 -0.96 -11.96
N GLU A 57 17.35 0.32 -11.77
CA GLU A 57 17.94 1.10 -10.67
C GLU A 57 17.51 0.58 -9.28
N THR A 58 16.25 0.17 -9.11
CA THR A 58 15.78 -0.46 -7.87
C THR A 58 16.51 -1.75 -7.55
N LEU A 59 16.62 -2.65 -8.53
CA LEU A 59 17.39 -3.92 -8.38
C LEU A 59 18.84 -3.65 -8.00
N ASN A 60 19.48 -2.69 -8.70
CA ASN A 60 20.85 -2.29 -8.42
C ASN A 60 21.03 -1.68 -7.02
N LYS A 61 20.12 -0.79 -6.59
CA LYS A 61 20.16 -0.19 -5.26
C LYS A 61 19.99 -1.23 -4.15
N MET A 62 19.07 -2.16 -4.34
CA MET A 62 18.81 -3.24 -3.38
C MET A 62 19.84 -4.37 -3.46
N GLN A 63 20.60 -4.48 -4.58
CA GLN A 63 21.46 -5.61 -4.89
C GLN A 63 20.71 -6.95 -4.80
N LEU A 64 19.57 -7.00 -5.50
CA LEU A 64 18.70 -8.17 -5.59
C LEU A 64 18.51 -8.55 -7.06
N ASP A 65 18.35 -9.84 -7.33
CA ASP A 65 18.12 -10.36 -8.67
C ASP A 65 16.69 -10.14 -9.14
N TYR A 66 15.72 -10.08 -8.19
CA TYR A 66 14.31 -9.84 -8.45
C TYR A 66 13.59 -9.14 -7.30
N ILE A 67 12.48 -8.49 -7.61
CA ILE A 67 11.50 -7.95 -6.68
C ILE A 67 10.23 -8.82 -6.74
N ASP A 68 9.60 -9.12 -5.60
CA ASP A 68 8.37 -9.93 -5.61
C ASP A 68 7.19 -9.16 -6.17
N MET A 69 7.06 -7.87 -5.83
CA MET A 69 6.02 -7.02 -6.39
C MET A 69 6.52 -5.61 -6.68
N MET A 70 6.18 -5.09 -7.84
CA MET A 70 6.37 -3.69 -8.19
C MET A 70 5.01 -3.08 -8.50
N ILE A 71 4.73 -1.89 -7.95
CA ILE A 71 3.45 -1.20 -8.19
C ILE A 71 3.68 0.21 -8.72
N ILE A 72 2.75 0.75 -9.52
CA ILE A 72 2.74 2.18 -9.87
C ILE A 72 2.31 2.95 -8.63
N HIS A 73 3.13 3.90 -8.15
CA HIS A 73 2.92 4.57 -6.85
C HIS A 73 1.70 5.50 -6.84
N SER A 74 1.38 6.12 -7.98
CA SER A 74 0.18 6.94 -8.18
C SER A 74 -0.11 7.08 -9.68
N PRO A 75 -1.40 7.17 -10.08
CA PRO A 75 -1.77 7.43 -11.47
C PRO A 75 -1.33 8.80 -11.96
N GLN A 76 -1.16 9.77 -11.07
CA GLN A 76 -0.69 11.12 -11.38
C GLN A 76 0.67 11.38 -10.70
N PRO A 77 1.57 12.18 -11.30
CA PRO A 77 2.71 12.74 -10.56
C PRO A 77 2.23 13.46 -9.30
N TRP A 78 2.97 13.37 -8.20
CA TRP A 78 2.50 13.88 -6.90
C TRP A 78 2.13 15.37 -6.93
N ALA A 79 2.90 16.20 -7.68
CA ALA A 79 2.59 17.62 -7.85
C ALA A 79 1.29 17.88 -8.61
N MET A 80 0.72 16.89 -9.29
CA MET A 80 -0.51 17.04 -10.08
C MET A 80 -1.74 16.48 -9.38
N VAL A 81 -1.56 15.64 -8.36
CA VAL A 81 -2.67 15.11 -7.55
C VAL A 81 -3.39 16.28 -6.85
N ASN A 82 -4.73 16.31 -6.92
CA ASN A 82 -5.59 17.38 -6.41
C ASN A 82 -5.36 18.77 -7.07
N GLN A 83 -4.62 18.84 -8.19
CA GLN A 83 -4.32 20.08 -8.91
C GLN A 83 -4.62 20.01 -10.41
N SER A 84 -4.80 18.82 -10.97
CA SER A 84 -5.08 18.60 -12.37
C SER A 84 -6.09 17.47 -12.57
N GLU A 85 -6.96 17.63 -13.55
CA GLU A 85 -7.90 16.59 -14.00
C GLU A 85 -7.24 15.58 -14.94
N ASN A 86 -6.02 15.87 -15.46
CA ASN A 86 -5.29 14.92 -16.29
C ASN A 86 -4.95 13.66 -15.50
N ARG A 87 -5.47 12.51 -15.94
CA ARG A 87 -5.27 11.21 -15.29
C ARG A 87 -4.08 10.43 -15.87
N TYR A 88 -3.35 10.97 -16.85
CA TYR A 88 -2.18 10.31 -17.44
C TYR A 88 -2.49 8.89 -17.94
N LEU A 89 -3.62 8.72 -18.61
CA LEU A 89 -4.14 7.41 -18.98
C LEU A 89 -3.20 6.65 -19.92
N GLU A 90 -2.72 7.32 -20.98
CA GLU A 90 -1.78 6.72 -21.95
C GLU A 90 -0.42 6.43 -21.30
N GLU A 91 0.09 7.38 -20.55
CA GLU A 91 1.38 7.27 -19.88
C GLU A 91 1.37 6.11 -18.87
N ASN A 92 0.28 5.93 -18.10
CA ASN A 92 0.15 4.82 -17.18
C ASN A 92 0.13 3.47 -17.90
N ARG A 93 -0.45 3.35 -19.11
CA ARG A 93 -0.36 2.13 -19.93
C ARG A 93 1.07 1.85 -20.36
N GLN A 94 1.84 2.89 -20.75
CA GLN A 94 3.26 2.73 -21.10
C GLN A 94 4.10 2.25 -19.91
N VAL A 95 3.87 2.82 -18.72
CA VAL A 95 4.53 2.36 -17.48
C VAL A 95 4.12 0.92 -17.19
N TRP A 96 2.83 0.59 -17.31
CA TRP A 96 2.34 -0.77 -17.10
C TRP A 96 3.02 -1.78 -18.05
N LYS A 97 3.13 -1.44 -19.33
CA LYS A 97 3.83 -2.28 -20.31
C LYS A 97 5.30 -2.51 -19.94
N ALA A 98 6.02 -1.49 -19.47
CA ALA A 98 7.40 -1.66 -19.00
C ALA A 98 7.49 -2.61 -17.81
N MET A 99 6.50 -2.60 -16.92
CA MET A 99 6.41 -3.51 -15.80
C MET A 99 6.09 -4.95 -16.25
N GLU A 100 5.20 -5.13 -17.23
CA GLU A 100 4.90 -6.45 -17.84
C GLU A 100 6.17 -7.06 -18.48
N ASP A 101 6.91 -6.27 -19.25
CA ASP A 101 8.15 -6.71 -19.88
C ASP A 101 9.23 -7.05 -18.81
N ALA A 102 9.23 -6.35 -17.67
CA ALA A 102 10.11 -6.69 -16.54
C ALA A 102 9.69 -7.99 -15.83
N VAL A 103 8.39 -8.33 -15.82
CA VAL A 103 7.91 -9.65 -15.37
C VAL A 103 8.41 -10.74 -16.32
N GLU A 104 8.24 -10.56 -17.62
CA GLU A 104 8.71 -11.51 -18.64
C GLU A 104 10.23 -11.72 -18.56
N ALA A 105 10.99 -10.66 -18.25
CA ALA A 105 12.43 -10.72 -18.04
C ALA A 105 12.85 -11.34 -16.70
N GLY A 106 11.91 -11.73 -15.83
CA GLY A 106 12.20 -12.31 -14.51
C GLY A 106 12.70 -11.32 -13.46
N LYS A 107 12.65 -10.02 -13.72
CA LYS A 107 13.06 -8.96 -12.79
C LYS A 107 12.03 -8.70 -11.70
N ILE A 108 10.75 -8.94 -11.99
CA ILE A 108 9.59 -8.77 -11.11
C ILE A 108 8.75 -10.04 -11.17
N ARG A 109 8.18 -10.48 -10.05
CA ARG A 109 7.32 -11.67 -9.99
C ARG A 109 5.84 -11.33 -10.18
N THR A 110 5.39 -10.19 -9.67
CA THR A 110 4.02 -9.70 -9.83
C THR A 110 3.98 -8.17 -9.85
N ILE A 111 2.93 -7.61 -10.44
CA ILE A 111 2.77 -6.17 -10.60
C ILE A 111 1.41 -5.68 -10.12
N GLY A 112 1.35 -4.43 -9.67
CA GLY A 112 0.15 -3.83 -9.14
C GLY A 112 0.14 -2.30 -9.30
N ILE A 113 -0.83 -1.69 -8.66
CA ILE A 113 -1.10 -0.26 -8.72
C ILE A 113 -1.31 0.30 -7.31
N SER A 114 -1.25 1.62 -7.17
CA SER A 114 -1.52 2.31 -5.92
C SER A 114 -2.21 3.65 -6.19
N ASN A 115 -3.22 3.97 -5.37
CA ASN A 115 -4.02 5.20 -5.47
C ASN A 115 -4.82 5.33 -6.79
N PHE A 116 -5.11 4.22 -7.45
CA PHE A 116 -5.92 4.18 -8.66
C PHE A 116 -7.40 4.18 -8.31
N LEU A 117 -8.18 5.02 -8.97
CA LEU A 117 -9.64 5.02 -8.94
C LEU A 117 -10.20 4.06 -10.00
N GLU A 118 -11.50 3.79 -9.98
CA GLU A 118 -12.16 2.85 -10.89
C GLU A 118 -11.82 3.12 -12.37
N SER A 119 -11.88 4.40 -12.81
CA SER A 119 -11.54 4.77 -14.19
C SER A 119 -10.07 4.54 -14.55
N ASP A 120 -9.16 4.71 -13.59
CA ASP A 120 -7.74 4.44 -13.81
C ASP A 120 -7.47 2.93 -13.93
N ILE A 121 -8.20 2.13 -13.13
CA ILE A 121 -8.15 0.67 -13.18
C ILE A 121 -8.67 0.17 -14.53
N ASP A 122 -9.83 0.67 -14.98
CA ASP A 122 -10.40 0.31 -16.29
C ASP A 122 -9.46 0.66 -17.43
N ASN A 123 -8.76 1.79 -17.34
CA ASN A 123 -7.76 2.16 -18.33
C ASN A 123 -6.62 1.15 -18.44
N ILE A 124 -6.10 0.64 -17.30
CA ILE A 124 -5.08 -0.43 -17.33
C ILE A 124 -5.69 -1.72 -17.89
N LEU A 125 -6.85 -2.12 -17.40
CA LEU A 125 -7.51 -3.36 -17.79
C LEU A 125 -7.88 -3.42 -19.28
N SER A 126 -8.03 -2.26 -19.94
CA SER A 126 -8.39 -2.19 -21.36
C SER A 126 -7.32 -2.70 -22.32
N ASP A 127 -6.03 -2.75 -21.87
CA ASP A 127 -4.88 -3.07 -22.75
C ASP A 127 -3.81 -3.92 -22.07
N CYS A 128 -4.02 -4.37 -20.81
CA CYS A 128 -3.02 -5.15 -20.09
C CYS A 128 -3.00 -6.63 -20.50
N LYS A 129 -1.82 -7.24 -20.47
CA LYS A 129 -1.63 -8.70 -20.51
C LYS A 129 -1.72 -9.33 -19.13
N ILE A 130 -1.28 -8.59 -18.11
CA ILE A 130 -1.25 -9.00 -16.72
C ILE A 130 -2.20 -8.09 -15.94
N ILE A 131 -3.21 -8.66 -15.30
CA ILE A 131 -4.13 -7.92 -14.42
C ILE A 131 -3.35 -7.47 -13.18
N PRO A 132 -3.54 -6.22 -12.68
CA PRO A 132 -2.95 -5.79 -11.43
C PRO A 132 -3.29 -6.75 -10.29
N ALA A 133 -2.26 -7.24 -9.58
CA ALA A 133 -2.49 -8.12 -8.44
C ALA A 133 -3.08 -7.38 -7.24
N VAL A 134 -2.69 -6.12 -7.06
CA VAL A 134 -3.12 -5.28 -5.94
C VAL A 134 -3.44 -3.85 -6.39
N ASN A 135 -4.31 -3.17 -5.62
CA ASN A 135 -4.41 -1.72 -5.55
C ASN A 135 -4.13 -1.30 -4.11
N GLN A 136 -2.98 -0.64 -3.88
CA GLN A 136 -2.59 -0.16 -2.56
C GLN A 136 -3.16 1.24 -2.31
N ILE A 137 -4.07 1.39 -1.34
CA ILE A 137 -4.84 2.63 -1.13
C ILE A 137 -4.83 3.06 0.34
N LEU A 138 -5.16 4.35 0.57
CA LEU A 138 -5.45 4.84 1.91
C LEU A 138 -6.74 4.18 2.41
N ALA A 139 -6.65 3.35 3.42
CA ALA A 139 -7.81 2.75 4.06
C ALA A 139 -7.56 2.56 5.56
N HIS A 140 -8.54 2.93 6.36
CA HIS A 140 -8.55 2.77 7.82
C HIS A 140 -9.97 3.01 8.36
N ILE A 141 -10.21 2.68 9.62
CA ILE A 141 -11.41 3.13 10.33
C ILE A 141 -11.57 4.64 10.13
N SER A 142 -12.77 5.08 9.79
CA SER A 142 -13.11 6.48 9.44
C SER A 142 -12.69 6.98 8.04
N ASN A 143 -12.05 6.15 7.24
CA ASN A 143 -11.82 6.39 5.81
C ASN A 143 -11.79 5.05 5.07
N THR A 144 -12.94 4.42 4.94
CA THR A 144 -13.07 3.12 4.27
C THR A 144 -13.75 3.30 2.92
N PRO A 145 -13.01 3.28 1.80
CA PRO A 145 -13.57 3.46 0.45
C PRO A 145 -14.24 2.17 -0.04
N LEU A 146 -15.38 1.80 0.56
CA LEU A 146 -16.06 0.52 0.30
C LEU A 146 -16.35 0.28 -1.18
N ASN A 147 -16.82 1.31 -1.92
CA ASN A 147 -17.11 1.17 -3.34
C ASN A 147 -15.87 0.77 -4.14
N LEU A 148 -14.72 1.40 -3.87
CA LEU A 148 -13.46 1.08 -4.54
C LEU A 148 -12.94 -0.30 -4.13
N ILE A 149 -13.10 -0.70 -2.85
CA ILE A 149 -12.74 -2.03 -2.35
C ILE A 149 -13.55 -3.10 -3.08
N ASP A 150 -14.88 -2.93 -3.16
CA ASP A 150 -15.78 -3.86 -3.85
C ASP A 150 -15.50 -3.88 -5.36
N TYR A 151 -15.18 -2.73 -5.95
CA TYR A 151 -14.77 -2.63 -7.35
C TYR A 151 -13.49 -3.43 -7.61
N CYS A 152 -12.44 -3.22 -6.84
CA CYS A 152 -11.19 -3.99 -6.94
C CYS A 152 -11.45 -5.49 -6.82
N LYS A 153 -12.24 -5.90 -5.82
CA LYS A 153 -12.63 -7.30 -5.61
C LYS A 153 -13.36 -7.89 -6.81
N SER A 154 -14.26 -7.12 -7.45
CA SER A 154 -14.98 -7.56 -8.66
C SER A 154 -14.08 -7.81 -9.86
N LYS A 155 -12.89 -7.18 -9.87
CA LYS A 155 -11.85 -7.34 -10.90
C LYS A 155 -10.74 -8.34 -10.50
N ASN A 156 -10.89 -9.05 -9.38
CA ASN A 156 -9.87 -9.92 -8.79
C ASN A 156 -8.56 -9.17 -8.43
N ILE A 157 -8.68 -7.93 -8.04
CA ILE A 157 -7.57 -7.08 -7.56
C ILE A 157 -7.66 -7.03 -6.02
N LEU A 158 -6.61 -7.49 -5.33
CA LEU A 158 -6.53 -7.41 -3.87
C LEU A 158 -6.28 -5.97 -3.43
N VAL A 159 -6.92 -5.54 -2.37
CA VAL A 159 -6.64 -4.22 -1.78
C VAL A 159 -5.57 -4.35 -0.71
N GLU A 160 -4.58 -3.45 -0.75
CA GLU A 160 -3.62 -3.23 0.34
C GLU A 160 -3.93 -1.88 1.00
N ALA A 161 -4.09 -1.90 2.33
CA ALA A 161 -4.39 -0.72 3.13
C ALA A 161 -3.10 -0.11 3.70
N TYR A 162 -2.73 1.10 3.24
CA TYR A 162 -1.67 1.85 3.91
C TYR A 162 -2.25 2.85 4.92
N SER A 163 -1.43 3.27 5.89
CA SER A 163 -1.81 4.15 7.00
C SER A 163 -3.02 3.65 7.83
N PRO A 164 -3.04 2.39 8.25
CA PRO A 164 -4.20 1.80 8.95
C PRO A 164 -4.56 2.50 10.26
N ILE A 165 -3.65 3.29 10.85
CA ILE A 165 -3.88 4.10 12.05
C ILE A 165 -3.96 5.61 11.75
N ALA A 166 -4.24 5.99 10.49
CA ALA A 166 -4.40 7.40 10.07
C ALA A 166 -3.23 8.31 10.53
N HIS A 167 -1.96 7.88 10.37
CA HIS A 167 -0.79 8.59 10.90
C HIS A 167 -0.85 8.91 12.40
N GLY A 168 -1.59 8.13 13.17
CA GLY A 168 -1.77 8.32 14.61
C GLY A 168 -3.04 9.07 15.00
N GLU A 169 -3.77 9.65 14.07
CA GLU A 169 -5.04 10.36 14.38
C GLU A 169 -6.11 9.40 14.90
N ALA A 170 -6.15 8.15 14.41
CA ALA A 170 -7.04 7.13 14.95
C ALA A 170 -6.81 6.87 16.46
N LEU A 171 -5.57 7.05 16.95
CA LEU A 171 -5.23 6.85 18.37
C LEU A 171 -5.87 7.91 19.29
N LYS A 172 -6.31 9.05 18.74
CA LYS A 172 -6.94 10.16 19.45
C LYS A 172 -8.46 10.08 19.45
N ASN A 173 -9.04 9.17 18.66
CA ASN A 173 -10.48 9.04 18.49
C ASN A 173 -11.11 8.25 19.66
N HIS A 174 -12.03 8.90 20.38
CA HIS A 174 -12.66 8.32 21.57
C HIS A 174 -13.49 7.07 21.23
N SER A 175 -14.28 7.11 20.16
CA SER A 175 -15.13 5.98 19.75
C SER A 175 -14.32 4.75 19.34
N ILE A 176 -13.17 4.96 18.67
CA ILE A 176 -12.25 3.87 18.33
C ILE A 176 -11.62 3.29 19.61
N LYS A 177 -11.26 4.17 20.56
CA LYS A 177 -10.71 3.73 21.84
C LYS A 177 -11.71 2.89 22.64
N GLU A 178 -12.94 3.36 22.79
CA GLU A 178 -14.00 2.60 23.50
C GLU A 178 -14.22 1.23 22.85
N MET A 179 -14.20 1.16 21.53
CA MET A 179 -14.32 -0.10 20.82
C MET A 179 -13.13 -1.02 21.10
N ALA A 180 -11.89 -0.50 21.07
CA ALA A 180 -10.69 -1.27 21.37
C ALA A 180 -10.70 -1.83 22.82
N ASP A 181 -11.13 -1.00 23.78
CA ASP A 181 -11.26 -1.39 25.18
C ASP A 181 -12.26 -2.57 25.36
N ARG A 182 -13.36 -2.61 24.59
CA ARG A 182 -14.33 -3.73 24.59
C ARG A 182 -13.73 -5.06 24.18
N TYR A 183 -12.78 -5.04 23.27
CA TYR A 183 -12.04 -6.22 22.79
C TYR A 183 -10.76 -6.49 23.60
N ASN A 184 -10.46 -5.64 24.59
CA ASN A 184 -9.23 -5.70 25.40
C ASN A 184 -7.96 -5.68 24.53
N VAL A 185 -7.93 -4.84 23.49
CA VAL A 185 -6.82 -4.67 22.56
C VAL A 185 -6.42 -3.20 22.44
N SER A 186 -5.24 -2.93 21.87
CA SER A 186 -4.85 -1.56 21.54
C SER A 186 -5.65 -1.02 20.34
N ILE A 187 -5.76 0.30 20.24
CA ILE A 187 -6.39 0.95 19.09
C ILE A 187 -5.71 0.51 17.78
N ALA A 188 -4.38 0.40 17.76
CA ALA A 188 -3.65 -0.05 16.58
C ALA A 188 -4.03 -1.48 16.16
N GLN A 189 -4.16 -2.41 17.12
CA GLN A 189 -4.62 -3.76 16.84
C GLN A 189 -6.04 -3.77 16.29
N LEU A 190 -6.96 -2.97 16.87
CA LEU A 190 -8.32 -2.86 16.36
C LEU A 190 -8.35 -2.35 14.92
N CYS A 191 -7.61 -1.28 14.61
CA CYS A 191 -7.53 -0.70 13.26
C CYS A 191 -6.99 -1.72 12.24
N ILE A 192 -5.90 -2.41 12.57
CA ILE A 192 -5.31 -3.43 11.70
C ILE A 192 -6.29 -4.60 11.50
N LYS A 193 -6.94 -5.06 12.57
CA LYS A 193 -7.91 -6.16 12.49
C LYS A 193 -9.13 -5.79 11.65
N TYR A 194 -9.61 -4.56 11.77
CA TYR A 194 -10.71 -4.04 10.96
C TYR A 194 -10.41 -4.14 9.46
N ASP A 195 -9.26 -3.64 9.03
CA ASP A 195 -8.88 -3.70 7.61
C ASP A 195 -8.67 -5.16 7.14
N LEU A 196 -8.09 -6.02 7.97
CA LEU A 196 -7.95 -7.46 7.67
C LEU A 196 -9.32 -8.15 7.51
N GLN A 197 -10.32 -7.82 8.37
CA GLN A 197 -11.66 -8.41 8.28
C GLN A 197 -12.46 -7.92 7.07
N LEU A 198 -12.09 -6.77 6.49
CA LEU A 198 -12.59 -6.34 5.18
C LEU A 198 -11.93 -7.07 4.01
N GLY A 199 -10.96 -7.96 4.28
CA GLY A 199 -10.26 -8.76 3.28
C GLY A 199 -9.07 -8.06 2.64
N MET A 200 -8.55 -7.02 3.25
CA MET A 200 -7.38 -6.28 2.78
C MET A 200 -6.07 -6.85 3.37
N VAL A 201 -4.97 -6.64 2.68
CA VAL A 201 -3.62 -6.71 3.27
C VAL A 201 -3.33 -5.38 3.97
N VAL A 202 -2.71 -5.42 5.15
CA VAL A 202 -2.52 -4.21 5.96
C VAL A 202 -1.06 -3.90 6.16
N LEU A 203 -0.67 -2.65 5.93
CA LEU A 203 0.72 -2.19 5.97
C LEU A 203 0.97 -1.21 7.14
N PRO A 204 1.04 -1.71 8.40
CA PRO A 204 1.38 -0.88 9.55
C PRO A 204 2.86 -0.55 9.56
N LYS A 205 3.21 0.73 9.72
CA LYS A 205 4.60 1.20 9.83
C LYS A 205 4.95 1.60 11.26
N THR A 206 5.99 1.00 11.81
CA THR A 206 6.58 1.42 13.09
C THR A 206 8.08 1.07 13.13
N VAL A 207 8.83 1.79 13.95
CA VAL A 207 10.24 1.48 14.27
C VAL A 207 10.38 0.83 15.65
N ASN A 208 9.31 0.81 16.46
CA ASN A 208 9.29 0.21 17.78
C ASN A 208 9.04 -1.31 17.70
N PRO A 209 9.97 -2.16 18.18
CA PRO A 209 9.80 -3.61 18.14
C PRO A 209 8.57 -4.13 18.92
N ASP A 210 8.18 -3.45 19.99
CA ASP A 210 7.02 -3.88 20.78
C ASP A 210 5.71 -3.58 20.02
N HIS A 211 5.64 -2.44 19.34
CA HIS A 211 4.53 -2.18 18.41
C HIS A 211 4.50 -3.17 17.25
N MET A 212 5.66 -3.58 16.72
CA MET A 212 5.69 -4.62 15.67
C MET A 212 5.10 -5.94 16.18
N LYS A 213 5.41 -6.34 17.41
CA LYS A 213 4.85 -7.56 18.02
C LYS A 213 3.34 -7.43 18.23
N SER A 214 2.88 -6.35 18.88
CA SER A 214 1.46 -6.15 19.13
C SER A 214 0.63 -6.02 17.87
N ASN A 215 1.17 -5.36 16.81
CA ASN A 215 0.50 -5.26 15.50
C ASN A 215 0.34 -6.61 14.79
N ALA A 216 1.11 -7.62 15.16
CA ALA A 216 1.00 -9.00 14.66
C ALA A 216 0.16 -9.91 15.56
N ASP A 217 -0.16 -9.48 16.78
CA ASP A 217 -0.98 -10.21 17.74
C ASP A 217 -2.46 -9.84 17.57
N LEU A 218 -3.12 -10.53 16.64
CA LEU A 218 -4.47 -10.21 16.15
C LEU A 218 -5.44 -11.38 16.31
N ASP A 219 -5.23 -12.22 17.33
CA ASP A 219 -6.06 -13.40 17.59
C ASP A 219 -7.38 -13.02 18.31
N PHE A 220 -8.15 -12.17 17.65
CA PHE A 220 -9.52 -11.81 18.04
C PHE A 220 -10.36 -11.52 16.79
N VAL A 221 -11.67 -11.47 16.95
CA VAL A 221 -12.61 -11.17 15.86
C VAL A 221 -13.53 -10.03 16.28
N ILE A 222 -13.63 -9.00 15.45
CA ILE A 222 -14.60 -7.92 15.62
C ILE A 222 -15.95 -8.46 15.13
N SER A 223 -17.00 -8.30 15.94
CA SER A 223 -18.36 -8.72 15.54
C SER A 223 -18.87 -7.95 14.34
N ASP A 224 -19.79 -8.55 13.55
CA ASP A 224 -20.38 -7.88 12.40
C ASP A 224 -21.08 -6.57 12.79
N GLU A 225 -21.77 -6.54 13.95
CA GLU A 225 -22.40 -5.34 14.48
C GLU A 225 -21.37 -4.22 14.75
N ASP A 226 -20.22 -4.57 15.32
CA ASP A 226 -19.18 -3.60 15.64
C ASP A 226 -18.39 -3.19 14.39
N MET A 227 -18.22 -4.10 13.40
CA MET A 227 -17.69 -3.74 12.08
C MET A 227 -18.57 -2.66 11.41
N GLU A 228 -19.90 -2.79 11.46
CA GLU A 228 -20.80 -1.77 10.91
C GLU A 228 -20.70 -0.44 11.67
N LYS A 229 -20.54 -0.45 13.00
CA LYS A 229 -20.30 0.77 13.77
C LYS A 229 -19.00 1.45 13.37
N LEU A 230 -17.92 0.67 13.20
CA LEU A 230 -16.61 1.18 12.80
C LEU A 230 -16.61 1.79 11.40
N LYS A 231 -17.34 1.20 10.43
CA LYS A 231 -17.53 1.76 9.09
C LYS A 231 -18.21 3.14 9.11
N ASN A 232 -19.04 3.40 10.10
CA ASN A 232 -19.83 4.63 10.22
C ASN A 232 -19.19 5.68 11.17
N ILE A 233 -17.96 5.46 11.62
CA ILE A 233 -17.23 6.48 12.40
C ILE A 233 -16.96 7.69 11.51
N GLU A 234 -17.09 8.88 12.10
CA GLU A 234 -16.88 10.15 11.41
C GLU A 234 -15.51 10.18 10.71
N HIS A 235 -15.51 10.68 9.49
CA HIS A 235 -14.32 10.73 8.64
C HIS A 235 -13.25 11.65 9.23
N ILE A 236 -12.03 11.11 9.43
CA ILE A 236 -10.85 11.90 9.79
C ILE A 236 -10.41 12.70 8.56
N LYS A 237 -10.44 14.04 8.68
CA LYS A 237 -10.07 14.98 7.61
C LYS A 237 -8.72 15.65 7.85
N ASP A 238 -8.28 15.67 9.11
CA ASP A 238 -7.01 16.28 9.50
C ASP A 238 -6.03 15.20 9.95
N TYR A 239 -4.94 15.07 9.22
CA TYR A 239 -3.84 14.14 9.49
C TYR A 239 -2.61 14.89 10.05
N GLY A 240 -2.81 16.05 10.70
CA GLY A 240 -1.76 16.87 11.26
C GLY A 240 -0.78 17.35 10.19
N GLU A 241 0.52 17.23 10.46
CA GLU A 241 1.57 17.61 9.49
C GLU A 241 1.52 16.82 8.17
N HIS A 242 0.87 15.64 8.17
CA HIS A 242 0.73 14.81 6.98
C HIS A 242 -0.38 15.28 6.06
N SER A 243 -1.31 16.13 6.52
CA SER A 243 -2.41 16.68 5.69
C SER A 243 -1.92 17.42 4.45
N ARG A 244 -0.66 17.88 4.43
CA ARG A 244 -0.04 18.50 3.25
C ARG A 244 0.15 17.55 2.06
N PHE A 245 0.24 16.24 2.31
CA PHE A 245 0.46 15.28 1.23
C PHE A 245 -0.84 15.05 0.44
N PRO A 246 -0.75 14.88 -0.90
CA PRO A 246 -1.91 14.78 -1.78
C PRO A 246 -2.89 13.66 -1.41
N VAL A 247 -2.41 12.52 -0.96
CA VAL A 247 -3.26 11.39 -0.55
C VAL A 247 -4.13 11.70 0.69
N PHE A 248 -3.79 12.73 1.46
CA PHE A 248 -4.56 13.24 2.60
C PHE A 248 -5.30 14.54 2.27
N GLY A 249 -5.44 14.85 0.97
CA GLY A 249 -6.17 16.04 0.51
C GLY A 249 -5.31 17.28 0.30
N GLY A 250 -4.01 17.24 0.61
CA GLY A 250 -3.09 18.35 0.40
C GLY A 250 -2.70 18.57 -1.05
N LYS A 251 -1.84 19.57 -1.26
CA LYS A 251 -1.25 19.92 -2.57
C LYS A 251 0.25 20.16 -2.36
N LEU A 252 1.08 19.61 -3.24
CA LEU A 252 2.53 19.82 -3.26
C LEU A 252 2.88 21.08 -4.06
#